data_4b2f8cd1e4caecc6a0ac1b53e4609f1e
#
_entry.id   4b2f8cd1e4caecc6a0ac1b53e4609f1e
#
_cell.length_a   1.000
_cell.length_b   1.000
_cell.length_c   1.000
_cell.angle_alpha   90.00
_cell.angle_beta   90.00
_cell.angle_gamma   90.00
#
_symmetry.space_group_name_H-M   'P 1'
#
loop_
_entity.id
_entity.type
_entity.pdbx_description
1 polymer ?
#
loop_
_entity_poly.entity_id
_entity_poly.type
_entity_poly.pdbx_seq_one_letter_code
_entity_poly.pdbx_strand_id
1 'polypeptide(L)'
;MITGNALPLWSRQAAAVFLCLSAISSVVADDYVEAYQPPVHNGCELVPGTQCANMDLSDGDFSNLDLQGANFAGSNLEGSDFRHSNLRSVDFEGASLRNANLNRARMPNTHLRGADLSHASLVGLDSWSIYAQGATFDYADLTGANLEFARLSGASMQGATLMGSNLEMAWMNKVNLIGADLRDANLQEAKMNITRLNDADMTGARIHYGNFQMAQMEGCTGCPFDWE
;
A
#
# COMPACT_ATOMS: atom_id res chain seq x y z
N MET A 1 84.69 -6.59 -24.78
CA MET A 1 83.55 -5.65 -24.99
C MET A 1 82.38 -6.15 -24.20
N ILE A 2 82.02 -5.31 -23.27
CA ILE A 2 80.66 -5.23 -22.71
C ILE A 2 80.40 -6.21 -21.57
N THR A 3 80.59 -5.82 -20.41
CA THR A 3 79.93 -5.09 -19.33
C THR A 3 78.86 -5.93 -18.66
N GLY A 4 79.26 -6.41 -17.48
CA GLY A 4 78.41 -6.99 -16.51
C GLY A 4 77.60 -5.91 -15.73
N ASN A 5 76.44 -6.26 -15.24
CA ASN A 5 75.84 -5.52 -14.16
C ASN A 5 75.65 -6.42 -12.96
N ALA A 6 76.30 -6.07 -11.92
CA ALA A 6 76.20 -6.67 -10.59
C ALA A 6 74.83 -6.23 -10.00
N LEU A 7 74.07 -7.18 -9.49
CA LEU A 7 72.90 -6.95 -8.63
C LEU A 7 73.43 -6.68 -7.17
N PRO A 8 72.76 -5.75 -6.46
CA PRO A 8 73.24 -5.32 -5.14
C PRO A 8 72.92 -6.33 -4.06
N LEU A 9 73.93 -6.41 -3.13
CA LEU A 9 74.02 -7.22 -1.91
C LEU A 9 73.01 -6.81 -0.81
N TRP A 10 71.73 -7.03 -1.02
CA TRP A 10 70.76 -6.74 0.07
C TRP A 10 69.82 -7.92 0.40
N SER A 11 70.16 -9.14 0.00
CA SER A 11 69.32 -10.33 0.24
C SER A 11 69.84 -11.31 1.31
N ARG A 12 70.69 -10.89 2.21
CA ARG A 12 71.32 -11.83 3.21
C ARG A 12 71.10 -11.48 4.69
N GLN A 13 70.12 -10.69 5.06
CA GLN A 13 69.84 -10.44 6.47
C GLN A 13 68.31 -10.48 6.83
N ALA A 14 67.58 -11.40 6.24
CA ALA A 14 66.20 -11.64 6.65
C ALA A 14 65.91 -13.11 7.03
N ALA A 15 66.92 -13.82 7.56
CA ALA A 15 66.79 -15.23 7.92
C ALA A 15 67.05 -15.54 9.40
N ALA A 16 66.75 -14.66 10.32
CA ALA A 16 67.03 -14.92 11.75
C ALA A 16 65.98 -14.31 12.72
N VAL A 17 64.72 -14.17 12.33
CA VAL A 17 63.61 -13.83 13.27
C VAL A 17 62.39 -14.71 12.98
N PHE A 18 62.63 -15.99 12.76
CA PHE A 18 61.51 -16.96 12.58
C PHE A 18 61.57 -18.04 13.65
N LEU A 19 61.61 -17.67 14.92
CA LEU A 19 61.38 -18.63 16.00
C LEU A 19 60.93 -17.87 17.25
N CYS A 20 59.66 -17.62 17.36
CA CYS A 20 58.83 -17.49 18.57
C CYS A 20 57.55 -16.70 18.31
N LEU A 21 56.69 -17.17 17.42
CA LEU A 21 55.29 -16.74 17.38
C LEU A 21 54.42 -17.87 16.83
N SER A 22 54.60 -19.06 17.42
CA SER A 22 53.59 -20.09 17.38
C SER A 22 52.60 -19.82 18.51
N ALA A 23 51.35 -19.66 18.18
CA ALA A 23 50.20 -19.61 19.07
C ALA A 23 49.64 -18.22 19.42
N ILE A 24 49.22 -17.46 18.39
CA ILE A 24 47.94 -16.76 18.49
C ILE A 24 47.24 -16.98 17.14
N SER A 25 46.60 -18.12 17.03
CA SER A 25 45.53 -18.30 16.07
C SER A 25 44.39 -17.46 16.59
N SER A 26 44.39 -16.15 16.30
CA SER A 26 43.19 -15.35 16.35
C SER A 26 42.32 -15.91 15.25
N VAL A 27 41.42 -16.79 15.63
CA VAL A 27 40.19 -17.03 14.88
C VAL A 27 39.49 -15.66 14.83
N VAL A 28 39.82 -14.86 13.84
CA VAL A 28 38.93 -13.81 13.40
C VAL A 28 37.76 -14.61 12.86
N ALA A 29 36.74 -14.82 13.68
CA ALA A 29 35.42 -15.13 13.17
C ALA A 29 35.09 -13.96 12.24
N ASP A 30 35.28 -14.15 10.95
CA ASP A 30 34.57 -13.35 9.96
C ASP A 30 33.10 -13.59 10.28
N ASP A 31 32.54 -12.73 11.16
CA ASP A 31 31.12 -12.50 11.17
C ASP A 31 30.79 -11.97 9.78
N TYR A 32 30.55 -12.88 8.85
CA TYR A 32 29.85 -12.57 7.63
C TYR A 32 28.46 -12.11 8.05
N VAL A 33 28.33 -10.81 8.31
CA VAL A 33 27.03 -10.17 8.27
C VAL A 33 26.59 -10.37 6.83
N GLU A 34 25.76 -11.37 6.60
CA GLU A 34 25.11 -11.57 5.30
C GLU A 34 24.46 -10.21 4.96
N ALA A 35 24.97 -9.56 3.93
CA ALA A 35 24.45 -8.25 3.55
C ALA A 35 22.95 -8.43 3.25
N TYR A 36 22.11 -7.67 3.96
CA TYR A 36 20.67 -7.70 3.73
C TYR A 36 20.40 -7.52 2.24
N GLN A 37 19.78 -8.52 1.64
CA GLN A 37 19.31 -8.45 0.26
C GLN A 37 17.84 -8.12 0.31
N PRO A 38 17.40 -6.94 -0.19
CA PRO A 38 16.00 -6.62 -0.25
C PRO A 38 15.27 -7.62 -1.14
N PRO A 39 14.01 -7.97 -0.83
CA PRO A 39 13.23 -8.77 -1.73
C PRO A 39 13.05 -8.07 -3.07
N VAL A 40 13.04 -8.84 -4.17
CA VAL A 40 12.88 -8.32 -5.53
C VAL A 40 11.74 -9.07 -6.21
N HIS A 41 10.82 -8.35 -6.85
CA HIS A 41 9.76 -8.93 -7.67
C HIS A 41 9.78 -8.28 -9.06
N ASN A 42 9.93 -9.10 -10.09
CA ASN A 42 9.98 -8.66 -11.50
C ASN A 42 10.91 -7.46 -11.76
N GLY A 43 12.06 -7.42 -11.08
CA GLY A 43 13.06 -6.36 -11.22
C GLY A 43 12.81 -5.11 -10.36
N CYS A 44 11.74 -5.09 -9.55
CA CYS A 44 11.47 -4.06 -8.56
C CYS A 44 12.07 -4.49 -7.21
N GLU A 45 13.01 -3.72 -6.66
CA GLU A 45 13.48 -3.89 -5.29
C GLU A 45 12.41 -3.40 -4.33
N LEU A 46 11.99 -4.24 -3.38
CA LEU A 46 10.87 -3.96 -2.48
C LEU A 46 11.37 -3.29 -1.19
N VAL A 47 11.69 -2.00 -1.29
CA VAL A 47 12.21 -1.18 -0.20
C VAL A 47 11.42 0.15 -0.11
N PRO A 48 11.51 0.87 1.02
CA PRO A 48 10.91 2.21 1.13
C PRO A 48 11.40 3.15 0.02
N GLY A 49 10.47 3.87 -0.60
CA GLY A 49 10.76 4.85 -1.65
C GLY A 49 11.14 4.26 -3.01
N THR A 50 11.01 2.95 -3.22
CA THR A 50 11.29 2.31 -4.51
C THR A 50 10.53 2.96 -5.66
N GLN A 51 11.10 2.91 -6.88
CA GLN A 51 10.54 3.50 -8.09
C GLN A 51 10.22 2.40 -9.11
N CYS A 52 9.01 1.85 -9.02
CA CYS A 52 8.55 0.71 -9.82
C CYS A 52 7.26 1.06 -10.61
N ALA A 53 7.17 2.29 -11.09
CA ALA A 53 6.03 2.73 -11.88
C ALA A 53 5.96 2.03 -13.26
N ASN A 54 4.73 1.77 -13.72
CA ASN A 54 4.43 1.14 -15.01
C ASN A 54 5.05 -0.26 -15.19
N MET A 55 5.29 -0.99 -14.10
CA MET A 55 5.81 -2.34 -14.12
C MET A 55 4.69 -3.38 -14.01
N ASP A 56 4.95 -4.58 -14.53
CA ASP A 56 4.11 -5.74 -14.22
C ASP A 56 4.61 -6.40 -12.94
N LEU A 57 3.84 -6.22 -11.88
CA LEU A 57 4.14 -6.69 -10.54
C LEU A 57 2.99 -7.59 -10.02
N SER A 58 2.21 -8.17 -10.96
CA SER A 58 1.09 -9.05 -10.63
C SER A 58 1.53 -10.25 -9.81
N ASP A 59 0.60 -10.74 -8.96
CA ASP A 59 0.79 -11.88 -8.07
C ASP A 59 2.00 -11.76 -7.12
N GLY A 60 2.54 -10.55 -6.91
CA GLY A 60 3.69 -10.30 -6.05
C GLY A 60 3.37 -10.44 -4.57
N ASP A 61 4.32 -10.98 -3.80
CA ASP A 61 4.25 -10.97 -2.33
C ASP A 61 4.95 -9.73 -1.77
N PHE A 62 4.14 -8.77 -1.37
CA PHE A 62 4.53 -7.52 -0.72
C PHE A 62 4.12 -7.52 0.77
N SER A 63 3.72 -8.67 1.31
CA SER A 63 3.19 -8.78 2.66
C SER A 63 4.25 -8.46 3.72
N ASN A 64 3.82 -7.78 4.79
CA ASN A 64 4.68 -7.39 5.91
C ASN A 64 5.88 -6.49 5.55
N LEU A 65 5.93 -5.93 4.33
CA LEU A 65 7.02 -5.06 3.90
C LEU A 65 6.79 -3.60 4.31
N ASP A 66 7.89 -2.89 4.51
CA ASP A 66 7.89 -1.43 4.57
C ASP A 66 8.16 -0.87 3.17
N LEU A 67 7.10 -0.35 2.55
CA LEU A 67 7.11 0.25 1.22
C LEU A 67 6.75 1.73 1.27
N GLN A 68 6.93 2.36 2.43
CA GLN A 68 6.58 3.77 2.60
C GLN A 68 7.18 4.65 1.49
N GLY A 69 6.34 5.46 0.86
CA GLY A 69 6.76 6.39 -0.19
C GLY A 69 7.15 5.73 -1.52
N ALA A 70 6.91 4.43 -1.70
CA ALA A 70 7.14 3.75 -2.98
C ALA A 70 6.26 4.33 -4.09
N ASN A 71 6.73 4.24 -5.32
CA ASN A 71 6.01 4.64 -6.52
C ASN A 71 5.67 3.41 -7.37
N PHE A 72 4.38 3.08 -7.43
CA PHE A 72 3.78 2.03 -8.24
C PHE A 72 2.76 2.60 -9.24
N ALA A 73 2.85 3.89 -9.56
CA ALA A 73 1.90 4.53 -10.47
C ALA A 73 1.83 3.80 -11.82
N GLY A 74 0.61 3.52 -12.29
CA GLY A 74 0.37 2.82 -13.55
C GLY A 74 0.79 1.35 -13.60
N SER A 75 1.25 0.76 -12.49
CA SER A 75 1.70 -0.63 -12.46
C SER A 75 0.54 -1.61 -12.42
N ASN A 76 0.77 -2.81 -12.96
CA ASN A 76 -0.10 -3.95 -12.78
C ASN A 76 0.27 -4.68 -11.48
N LEU A 77 -0.61 -4.64 -10.48
CA LEU A 77 -0.49 -5.27 -9.17
C LEU A 77 -1.66 -6.22 -8.92
N GLU A 78 -2.27 -6.73 -10.00
CA GLU A 78 -3.40 -7.66 -9.90
C GLU A 78 -3.00 -8.91 -9.11
N GLY A 79 -3.87 -9.34 -8.18
CA GLY A 79 -3.65 -10.53 -7.35
C GLY A 79 -2.55 -10.40 -6.29
N SER A 80 -1.87 -9.27 -6.17
CA SER A 80 -0.76 -9.08 -5.23
C SER A 80 -1.18 -9.11 -3.77
N ASP A 81 -0.27 -9.55 -2.90
CA ASP A 81 -0.46 -9.63 -1.46
C ASP A 81 0.27 -8.50 -0.74
N PHE A 82 -0.48 -7.55 -0.16
CA PHE A 82 0.00 -6.43 0.63
C PHE A 82 -0.40 -6.54 2.11
N ARG A 83 -0.81 -7.70 2.58
CA ARG A 83 -1.25 -7.85 3.98
C ARG A 83 -0.20 -7.34 4.97
N HIS A 84 -0.68 -6.53 5.93
CA HIS A 84 0.16 -5.98 7.00
C HIS A 84 1.34 -5.11 6.54
N SER A 85 1.41 -4.73 5.27
CA SER A 85 2.47 -3.85 4.76
C SER A 85 2.28 -2.39 5.20
N ASN A 86 3.38 -1.65 5.28
CA ASN A 86 3.38 -0.22 5.44
C ASN A 86 3.42 0.47 4.08
N LEU A 87 2.26 0.98 3.66
CA LEU A 87 2.05 1.66 2.37
C LEU A 87 1.83 3.17 2.53
N ARG A 88 2.31 3.75 3.63
CA ARG A 88 2.18 5.19 3.88
C ARG A 88 2.73 6.01 2.72
N SER A 89 1.92 6.95 2.22
CA SER A 89 2.30 7.87 1.14
C SER A 89 2.80 7.19 -0.14
N VAL A 90 2.39 5.96 -0.38
CA VAL A 90 2.66 5.25 -1.64
C VAL A 90 1.86 5.88 -2.76
N ASP A 91 2.43 5.90 -3.95
CA ASP A 91 1.76 6.32 -5.17
C ASP A 91 1.30 5.09 -5.98
N PHE A 92 -0.01 4.89 -6.05
CA PHE A 92 -0.71 3.91 -6.87
C PHE A 92 -1.57 4.59 -7.94
N GLU A 93 -1.31 5.85 -8.30
CA GLU A 93 -2.15 6.55 -9.28
C GLU A 93 -2.25 5.75 -10.59
N GLY A 94 -3.48 5.43 -11.00
CA GLY A 94 -3.76 4.64 -12.20
C GLY A 94 -3.30 3.18 -12.17
N ALA A 95 -2.83 2.66 -11.04
CA ALA A 95 -2.43 1.25 -10.91
C ALA A 95 -3.64 0.30 -10.94
N SER A 96 -3.41 -0.94 -11.39
CA SER A 96 -4.35 -2.04 -11.24
C SER A 96 -4.04 -2.85 -9.97
N LEU A 97 -4.93 -2.79 -8.99
CA LEU A 97 -4.91 -3.56 -7.74
C LEU A 97 -6.09 -4.55 -7.69
N ARG A 98 -6.59 -4.97 -8.87
CA ARG A 98 -7.71 -5.91 -8.97
C ARG A 98 -7.38 -7.20 -8.22
N ASN A 99 -8.33 -7.72 -7.45
CA ASN A 99 -8.16 -8.95 -6.68
C ASN A 99 -6.99 -8.92 -5.67
N ALA A 100 -6.34 -7.77 -5.43
CA ALA A 100 -5.24 -7.67 -4.47
C ALA A 100 -5.72 -7.84 -3.02
N ASN A 101 -4.84 -8.33 -2.16
CA ASN A 101 -5.11 -8.48 -0.74
C ASN A 101 -4.37 -7.42 0.08
N LEU A 102 -5.10 -6.42 0.56
CA LEU A 102 -4.59 -5.31 1.38
C LEU A 102 -5.08 -5.41 2.84
N ASN A 103 -5.49 -6.59 3.29
CA ASN A 103 -6.03 -6.75 4.64
C ASN A 103 -5.04 -6.26 5.70
N ARG A 104 -5.52 -5.35 6.57
CA ARG A 104 -4.73 -4.75 7.65
C ARG A 104 -3.45 -4.03 7.19
N ALA A 105 -3.34 -3.68 5.91
CA ALA A 105 -2.28 -2.79 5.45
C ALA A 105 -2.47 -1.38 6.04
N ARG A 106 -1.38 -0.61 6.12
CA ARG A 106 -1.41 0.77 6.57
C ARG A 106 -1.12 1.70 5.39
N MET A 107 -2.14 2.47 4.97
CA MET A 107 -2.12 3.29 3.75
C MET A 107 -2.44 4.79 4.01
N PRO A 108 -2.03 5.41 5.11
CA PRO A 108 -2.36 6.82 5.32
C PRO A 108 -1.70 7.70 4.26
N ASN A 109 -2.45 8.70 3.78
CA ASN A 109 -2.01 9.64 2.74
C ASN A 109 -1.57 9.00 1.41
N THR A 110 -2.03 7.81 1.11
CA THR A 110 -1.73 7.10 -0.14
C THR A 110 -2.50 7.70 -1.32
N HIS A 111 -1.87 7.72 -2.49
CA HIS A 111 -2.47 8.20 -3.74
C HIS A 111 -3.03 7.02 -4.55
N LEU A 112 -4.35 7.01 -4.76
CA LEU A 112 -5.10 5.99 -5.48
C LEU A 112 -5.97 6.61 -6.60
N ARG A 113 -5.66 7.82 -7.06
CA ARG A 113 -6.47 8.46 -8.10
C ARG A 113 -6.55 7.59 -9.33
N GLY A 114 -7.78 7.26 -9.76
CA GLY A 114 -8.01 6.43 -10.93
C GLY A 114 -7.48 5.00 -10.83
N ALA A 115 -7.03 4.55 -9.67
CA ALA A 115 -6.64 3.16 -9.46
C ALA A 115 -7.85 2.21 -9.51
N ASP A 116 -7.63 0.98 -9.96
CA ASP A 116 -8.65 -0.07 -9.98
C ASP A 116 -8.39 -1.10 -8.87
N LEU A 117 -9.24 -1.08 -7.82
CA LEU A 117 -9.24 -2.01 -6.70
C LEU A 117 -10.48 -2.93 -6.72
N SER A 118 -11.06 -3.15 -7.91
CA SER A 118 -12.23 -4.02 -8.04
C SER A 118 -11.93 -5.41 -7.50
N HIS A 119 -12.85 -5.95 -6.70
CA HIS A 119 -12.72 -7.26 -6.03
C HIS A 119 -11.53 -7.38 -5.07
N ALA A 120 -10.85 -6.31 -4.71
CA ALA A 120 -9.77 -6.34 -3.73
C ALA A 120 -10.31 -6.58 -2.32
N SER A 121 -9.49 -7.21 -1.47
CA SER A 121 -9.78 -7.39 -0.04
C SER A 121 -9.03 -6.34 0.77
N LEU A 122 -9.76 -5.47 1.47
CA LEU A 122 -9.25 -4.35 2.26
C LEU A 122 -9.75 -4.40 3.71
N VAL A 123 -10.01 -5.60 4.22
CA VAL A 123 -10.58 -5.80 5.56
C VAL A 123 -9.66 -5.24 6.64
N GLY A 124 -10.21 -4.34 7.46
CA GLY A 124 -9.47 -3.70 8.54
C GLY A 124 -8.30 -2.82 8.07
N LEU A 125 -8.35 -2.34 6.84
CA LEU A 125 -7.38 -1.40 6.28
C LEU A 125 -7.30 -0.10 7.11
N ASP A 126 -6.09 0.38 7.42
CA ASP A 126 -5.89 1.70 8.02
C ASP A 126 -5.44 2.71 6.95
N SER A 127 -6.36 3.51 6.45
CA SER A 127 -6.17 4.37 5.28
C SER A 127 -6.76 5.77 5.45
N TRP A 128 -6.63 6.34 6.65
CA TRP A 128 -7.11 7.70 6.88
C TRP A 128 -6.46 8.71 5.92
N SER A 129 -7.26 9.67 5.43
CA SER A 129 -6.82 10.76 4.54
C SER A 129 -6.24 10.31 3.19
N ILE A 130 -6.73 9.19 2.61
CA ILE A 130 -6.32 8.75 1.27
C ILE A 130 -6.88 9.66 0.16
N TYR A 131 -6.20 9.66 -0.99
CA TYR A 131 -6.58 10.37 -2.21
C TYR A 131 -7.04 9.37 -3.27
N ALA A 132 -8.33 9.05 -3.31
CA ALA A 132 -8.91 8.02 -4.18
C ALA A 132 -10.00 8.58 -5.11
N GLN A 133 -9.84 9.82 -5.57
CA GLN A 133 -10.78 10.42 -6.50
C GLN A 133 -10.81 9.63 -7.82
N GLY A 134 -12.00 9.24 -8.24
CA GLY A 134 -12.21 8.47 -9.47
C GLY A 134 -11.65 7.05 -9.45
N ALA A 135 -11.21 6.55 -8.28
CA ALA A 135 -10.80 5.15 -8.12
C ALA A 135 -12.02 4.21 -8.19
N THR A 136 -11.77 2.96 -8.53
CA THR A 136 -12.78 1.90 -8.60
C THR A 136 -12.55 0.90 -7.47
N PHE A 137 -13.58 0.68 -6.63
CA PHE A 137 -13.63 -0.30 -5.55
C PHE A 137 -14.85 -1.22 -5.72
N ASP A 138 -15.28 -1.43 -6.98
CA ASP A 138 -16.48 -2.23 -7.23
C ASP A 138 -16.29 -3.66 -6.71
N TYR A 139 -17.25 -4.12 -5.90
CA TYR A 139 -17.25 -5.43 -5.26
C TYR A 139 -16.06 -5.67 -4.32
N ALA A 140 -15.35 -4.65 -3.90
CA ALA A 140 -14.28 -4.76 -2.92
C ALA A 140 -14.82 -4.95 -1.50
N ASP A 141 -14.05 -5.62 -0.64
CA ASP A 141 -14.38 -5.79 0.78
C ASP A 141 -13.57 -4.80 1.63
N LEU A 142 -14.25 -3.76 2.11
CA LEU A 142 -13.71 -2.72 3.00
C LEU A 142 -14.28 -2.86 4.43
N THR A 143 -14.68 -4.07 4.82
CA THR A 143 -15.23 -4.33 6.17
C THR A 143 -14.28 -3.82 7.25
N GLY A 144 -14.79 -2.92 8.11
CA GLY A 144 -14.03 -2.34 9.21
C GLY A 144 -12.84 -1.46 8.79
N ALA A 145 -12.74 -1.06 7.52
CA ALA A 145 -11.67 -0.17 7.05
C ALA A 145 -11.79 1.23 7.66
N ASN A 146 -10.65 1.85 7.97
CA ASN A 146 -10.57 3.25 8.38
C ASN A 146 -10.33 4.15 7.15
N LEU A 147 -11.36 4.86 6.73
CA LEU A 147 -11.41 5.80 5.60
C LEU A 147 -11.70 7.23 6.06
N GLU A 148 -11.41 7.54 7.31
CA GLU A 148 -11.61 8.87 7.87
C GLU A 148 -10.88 9.93 7.04
N PHE A 149 -11.53 11.07 6.75
CA PHE A 149 -11.04 12.13 5.85
C PHE A 149 -10.70 11.69 4.42
N ALA A 150 -11.07 10.50 3.99
CA ALA A 150 -10.78 10.00 2.65
C ALA A 150 -11.37 10.92 1.56
N ARG A 151 -10.63 11.13 0.48
CA ARG A 151 -11.08 11.88 -0.71
C ARG A 151 -11.49 10.89 -1.80
N LEU A 152 -12.79 10.56 -1.82
CA LEU A 152 -13.40 9.54 -2.68
C LEU A 152 -14.26 10.15 -3.81
N SER A 153 -14.26 11.47 -3.99
CA SER A 153 -15.19 12.10 -4.95
C SER A 153 -15.08 11.47 -6.34
N GLY A 154 -16.25 11.06 -6.87
CA GLY A 154 -16.36 10.40 -8.17
C GLY A 154 -15.85 8.96 -8.22
N ALA A 155 -15.50 8.35 -7.10
CA ALA A 155 -15.12 6.94 -7.05
C ALA A 155 -16.34 6.02 -7.35
N SER A 156 -16.07 4.81 -7.83
CA SER A 156 -17.06 3.73 -7.92
C SER A 156 -16.83 2.72 -6.80
N MET A 157 -17.89 2.39 -6.07
CA MET A 157 -17.94 1.42 -4.97
C MET A 157 -19.21 0.55 -5.11
N GLN A 158 -19.59 0.27 -6.36
CA GLN A 158 -20.78 -0.52 -6.65
C GLN A 158 -20.66 -1.93 -6.06
N GLY A 159 -21.65 -2.34 -5.27
CA GLY A 159 -21.67 -3.66 -4.64
C GLY A 159 -20.53 -3.88 -3.64
N ALA A 160 -19.81 -2.84 -3.23
CA ALA A 160 -18.74 -2.95 -2.24
C ALA A 160 -19.31 -3.21 -0.84
N THR A 161 -18.56 -3.92 -0.01
CA THR A 161 -18.86 -4.14 1.41
C THR A 161 -18.10 -3.13 2.27
N LEU A 162 -18.82 -2.22 2.94
CA LEU A 162 -18.30 -1.19 3.83
C LEU A 162 -18.81 -1.36 5.26
N MET A 163 -19.25 -2.57 5.61
CA MET A 163 -19.83 -2.85 6.92
C MET A 163 -18.89 -2.46 8.06
N GLY A 164 -19.37 -1.62 8.99
CA GLY A 164 -18.61 -1.16 10.14
C GLY A 164 -17.39 -0.29 9.80
N SER A 165 -17.22 0.17 8.55
CA SER A 165 -16.12 1.06 8.16
C SER A 165 -16.27 2.45 8.77
N ASN A 166 -15.14 3.16 8.94
CA ASN A 166 -15.11 4.55 9.37
C ASN A 166 -14.92 5.48 8.15
N LEU A 167 -15.97 6.20 7.78
CA LEU A 167 -16.00 7.18 6.70
C LEU A 167 -16.28 8.59 7.24
N GLU A 168 -15.98 8.83 8.51
CA GLU A 168 -16.19 10.12 9.15
C GLU A 168 -15.46 11.23 8.37
N MET A 169 -16.15 12.34 8.11
CA MET A 169 -15.66 13.48 7.34
C MET A 169 -15.14 13.15 5.92
N ALA A 170 -15.45 11.96 5.38
CA ALA A 170 -15.03 11.58 4.04
C ALA A 170 -15.72 12.45 2.96
N TRP A 171 -14.97 12.76 1.90
CA TRP A 171 -15.45 13.51 0.74
C TRP A 171 -15.90 12.54 -0.34
N MET A 172 -17.21 12.23 -0.35
CA MET A 172 -17.85 11.21 -1.18
C MET A 172 -18.80 11.80 -2.24
N ASN A 173 -18.59 13.06 -2.65
CA ASN A 173 -19.45 13.65 -3.66
C ASN A 173 -19.42 12.86 -4.97
N LYS A 174 -20.58 12.58 -5.55
CA LYS A 174 -20.75 11.83 -6.82
C LYS A 174 -20.21 10.40 -6.77
N VAL A 175 -20.05 9.80 -5.60
CA VAL A 175 -19.66 8.39 -5.48
C VAL A 175 -20.81 7.48 -5.95
N ASN A 176 -20.45 6.38 -6.63
CA ASN A 176 -21.40 5.33 -6.97
C ASN A 176 -21.35 4.24 -5.88
N LEU A 177 -22.41 4.12 -5.08
CA LEU A 177 -22.59 3.12 -4.02
C LEU A 177 -23.82 2.23 -4.30
N ILE A 178 -24.18 2.04 -5.56
CA ILE A 178 -25.33 1.19 -5.92
C ILE A 178 -25.10 -0.22 -5.38
N GLY A 179 -26.09 -0.71 -4.60
CA GLY A 179 -26.06 -2.04 -4.01
C GLY A 179 -24.93 -2.27 -2.98
N ALA A 180 -24.29 -1.21 -2.48
CA ALA A 180 -23.24 -1.33 -1.47
C ALA A 180 -23.82 -1.66 -0.08
N ASP A 181 -23.06 -2.42 0.71
CA ASP A 181 -23.37 -2.73 2.11
C ASP A 181 -22.66 -1.76 3.03
N LEU A 182 -23.38 -0.79 3.58
CA LEU A 182 -22.90 0.24 4.51
C LEU A 182 -23.43 0.03 5.93
N ARG A 183 -23.87 -1.18 6.27
CA ARG A 183 -24.40 -1.47 7.59
C ARG A 183 -23.40 -1.12 8.67
N ASP A 184 -23.88 -0.45 9.72
CA ASP A 184 -23.09 -0.01 10.86
C ASP A 184 -21.89 0.91 10.52
N ALA A 185 -21.79 1.43 9.30
CA ALA A 185 -20.72 2.35 8.89
C ALA A 185 -20.83 3.69 9.62
N ASN A 186 -19.70 4.32 9.90
CA ASN A 186 -19.63 5.68 10.42
C ASN A 186 -19.52 6.69 9.26
N LEU A 187 -20.61 7.38 8.96
CA LEU A 187 -20.73 8.40 7.91
C LEU A 187 -20.96 9.80 8.52
N GLN A 188 -20.58 10.00 9.79
CA GLN A 188 -20.73 11.31 10.44
C GLN A 188 -19.97 12.38 9.67
N GLU A 189 -20.60 13.52 9.42
CA GLU A 189 -20.03 14.65 8.65
C GLU A 189 -19.55 14.31 7.22
N ALA A 190 -19.84 13.12 6.71
CA ALA A 190 -19.50 12.72 5.35
C ALA A 190 -20.22 13.62 4.32
N LYS A 191 -19.53 13.97 3.23
CA LYS A 191 -20.05 14.79 2.14
C LYS A 191 -20.47 13.90 0.98
N MET A 192 -21.76 13.55 0.93
CA MET A 192 -22.34 12.58 0.00
C MET A 192 -23.28 13.23 -1.04
N ASN A 193 -22.97 14.47 -1.45
CA ASN A 193 -23.80 15.17 -2.43
C ASN A 193 -23.80 14.44 -3.79
N ILE A 194 -24.95 14.31 -4.40
CA ILE A 194 -25.12 13.67 -5.74
C ILE A 194 -24.62 12.21 -5.74
N THR A 195 -24.54 11.56 -4.58
CA THR A 195 -24.14 10.16 -4.44
C THR A 195 -25.28 9.23 -4.90
N ARG A 196 -24.92 8.11 -5.51
CA ARG A 196 -25.88 7.08 -5.93
C ARG A 196 -25.89 5.96 -4.88
N LEU A 197 -26.97 5.86 -4.12
CA LEU A 197 -27.22 4.88 -3.05
C LEU A 197 -28.37 3.94 -3.39
N ASN A 198 -28.73 3.84 -4.67
CA ASN A 198 -29.82 2.95 -5.07
C ASN A 198 -29.52 1.52 -4.63
N ASP A 199 -30.49 0.85 -4.02
CA ASP A 199 -30.40 -0.51 -3.52
C ASP A 199 -29.27 -0.75 -2.46
N ALA A 200 -28.68 0.30 -1.88
CA ALA A 200 -27.71 0.18 -0.81
C ALA A 200 -28.37 -0.16 0.53
N ASP A 201 -27.61 -0.79 1.44
CA ASP A 201 -28.05 -1.04 2.82
C ASP A 201 -27.24 -0.19 3.80
N MET A 202 -27.88 0.80 4.42
CA MET A 202 -27.31 1.69 5.45
C MET A 202 -27.86 1.39 6.84
N THR A 203 -28.45 0.21 7.07
CA THR A 203 -29.02 -0.16 8.36
C THR A 203 -27.97 -0.01 9.47
N GLY A 204 -28.29 0.75 10.52
CA GLY A 204 -27.39 1.01 11.65
C GLY A 204 -26.27 2.02 11.35
N ALA A 205 -26.15 2.55 10.15
CA ALA A 205 -25.15 3.55 9.82
C ALA A 205 -25.34 4.84 10.63
N ARG A 206 -24.23 5.42 11.08
CA ARG A 206 -24.21 6.70 11.80
C ARG A 206 -24.02 7.83 10.80
N ILE A 207 -25.08 8.63 10.56
CA ILE A 207 -25.13 9.64 9.50
C ILE A 207 -25.22 11.09 10.03
N HIS A 208 -24.97 11.29 11.33
CA HIS A 208 -25.14 12.59 11.96
C HIS A 208 -24.28 13.66 11.27
N TYR A 209 -24.89 14.79 10.91
CA TYR A 209 -24.28 15.86 10.12
C TYR A 209 -23.77 15.47 8.72
N GLY A 210 -24.05 14.25 8.24
CA GLY A 210 -23.76 13.87 6.86
C GLY A 210 -24.57 14.71 5.86
N ASN A 211 -24.02 15.05 4.72
CA ASN A 211 -24.71 15.81 3.67
C ASN A 211 -25.06 14.91 2.49
N PHE A 212 -26.36 14.64 2.31
CA PHE A 212 -26.90 13.78 1.25
C PHE A 212 -27.65 14.56 0.16
N GLN A 213 -27.38 15.85 0.00
CA GLN A 213 -28.08 16.69 -0.96
C GLN A 213 -28.02 16.10 -2.38
N MET A 214 -29.18 15.95 -3.02
CA MET A 214 -29.33 15.35 -4.34
C MET A 214 -28.84 13.90 -4.45
N ALA A 215 -28.71 13.17 -3.36
CA ALA A 215 -28.39 11.75 -3.40
C ALA A 215 -29.58 10.93 -3.95
N GLN A 216 -29.28 9.90 -4.74
CA GLN A 216 -30.25 8.96 -5.27
C GLN A 216 -30.35 7.75 -4.35
N MET A 217 -31.54 7.45 -3.80
CA MET A 217 -31.74 6.46 -2.73
C MET A 217 -32.91 5.48 -3.03
N GLU A 218 -33.26 5.27 -4.30
CA GLU A 218 -34.30 4.33 -4.65
C GLU A 218 -33.91 2.91 -4.20
N GLY A 219 -34.79 2.22 -3.50
CA GLY A 219 -34.55 0.89 -2.97
C GLY A 219 -33.58 0.83 -1.79
N CYS A 220 -33.04 1.96 -1.32
CA CYS A 220 -32.10 1.99 -0.20
C CYS A 220 -32.77 1.62 1.13
N THR A 221 -32.11 0.78 1.93
CA THR A 221 -32.55 0.42 3.27
C THR A 221 -31.77 1.23 4.32
N GLY A 222 -32.45 1.78 5.32
CA GLY A 222 -31.83 2.58 6.40
C GLY A 222 -31.29 3.94 5.96
N CYS A 223 -31.58 4.38 4.76
CA CYS A 223 -31.20 5.69 4.26
C CYS A 223 -32.03 6.81 4.89
N PRO A 224 -31.51 8.04 4.97
CA PRO A 224 -32.29 9.20 5.41
C PRO A 224 -33.32 9.59 4.36
N PHE A 225 -34.61 9.62 4.73
CA PHE A 225 -35.71 9.91 3.79
C PHE A 225 -36.18 11.37 3.72
N ASP A 226 -35.70 12.24 4.63
CA ASP A 226 -36.25 13.59 4.81
C ASP A 226 -35.15 14.69 4.69
N TRP A 227 -34.33 14.63 3.65
CA TRP A 227 -33.35 15.68 3.36
C TRP A 227 -33.90 16.61 2.23
N GLU A 228 -34.90 17.47 2.55
CA GLU A 228 -35.24 18.65 1.76
C GLU A 228 -34.42 19.89 2.18
#